data_8a875fab689a4758dcaec43b0b77acde
#
_entry.id   8a875fab689a4758dcaec43b0b77acde
#
_cell.length_a   1.000
_cell.length_b   1.000
_cell.length_c   1.000
_cell.angle_alpha   90.00
_cell.angle_beta   90.00
_cell.angle_gamma   90.00
#
_symmetry.space_group_name_H-M   'P 1'
#
loop_
_entity.id
_entity.type
_entity.pdbx_description
1 polymer ?
#
loop_
_entity_poly.entity_id
_entity_poly.type
_entity_poly.pdbx_seq_one_letter_code
_entity_poly.pdbx_strand_id
1 'polypeptide(L)'
;MDKRFETPSSPFTHSGASTQRIMLDVILSLLPATVAAVLIFGAKALMPILSCVIAAVVSEFLFNVITHRKQSVGDLSAIVTGLLLGLNLSTNVPVWQCVLGSVFAIVVVKCLFGGLGHNFANPAITARVFLLVSFAEVAGGALPKGADVELVSSATPLELLSTGAEGLPSLMDMFLGVRGGAVGETCVLALLIGFAYLLIRRVIRWQVPVVFIGSVFVLYLVATGSAVTALYEIMAGGLFLGAIFMATDYQTSPINTKGKVFFALGCGILTFVIREYCAYPEGVSLSILVMNILAPMIEKWTAATPLGLGGPKNAK
;
A
#
# COMPACT_ATOMS: atom_id res chain seq x y z
N MET A 1 -5.33 36.13 29.73
CA MET A 1 -5.96 35.04 28.95
C MET A 1 -6.24 33.90 29.90
N ASP A 2 -7.50 33.82 30.36
CA ASP A 2 -7.97 32.74 31.23
C ASP A 2 -7.91 31.40 30.45
N LYS A 3 -6.97 30.55 30.82
CA LYS A 3 -6.98 29.15 30.39
C LYS A 3 -8.06 28.43 31.19
N ARG A 4 -9.29 28.48 30.72
CA ARG A 4 -10.35 27.60 31.22
C ARG A 4 -9.98 26.18 30.84
N PHE A 5 -9.63 25.36 31.81
CA PHE A 5 -9.50 23.92 31.62
C PHE A 5 -10.92 23.36 31.41
N GLU A 6 -11.26 23.04 30.18
CA GLU A 6 -12.45 22.26 29.89
C GLU A 6 -12.19 20.83 30.39
N THR A 7 -12.84 20.46 31.47
CA THR A 7 -12.86 19.07 31.92
C THR A 7 -13.88 18.32 31.11
N PRO A 8 -13.47 17.37 30.22
CA PRO A 8 -14.41 16.56 29.48
C PRO A 8 -15.22 15.69 30.44
N SER A 9 -16.46 15.36 30.04
CA SER A 9 -17.32 14.48 30.83
C SER A 9 -16.76 13.05 30.90
N SER A 10 -16.83 12.43 32.10
CA SER A 10 -16.46 11.01 32.24
C SER A 10 -17.46 10.06 31.54
N PRO A 11 -17.06 8.85 31.12
CA PRO A 11 -15.81 8.17 31.48
C PRO A 11 -14.63 8.51 30.55
N PHE A 12 -13.45 8.67 31.15
CA PHE A 12 -12.20 8.85 30.43
C PHE A 12 -11.66 7.48 30.01
N THR A 13 -11.72 7.14 28.73
CA THR A 13 -11.08 5.96 28.19
C THR A 13 -9.70 6.34 27.65
N HIS A 14 -8.67 5.97 28.36
CA HIS A 14 -7.30 6.13 27.88
C HIS A 14 -6.87 4.85 27.12
N SER A 15 -6.69 4.97 25.82
CA SER A 15 -6.02 3.94 25.06
C SER A 15 -4.50 4.07 25.24
N GLY A 16 -3.82 2.97 25.56
CA GLY A 16 -2.35 2.94 25.57
C GLY A 16 -1.70 2.96 24.17
N ALA A 17 -2.51 3.02 23.11
CA ALA A 17 -2.05 3.09 21.74
C ALA A 17 -1.61 4.52 21.40
N SER A 18 -0.33 4.69 21.08
CA SER A 18 0.21 5.93 20.53
C SER A 18 0.45 5.76 19.04
N THR A 19 0.37 6.85 18.27
CA THR A 19 0.70 6.87 16.84
C THR A 19 2.06 6.25 16.55
N GLN A 20 3.05 6.60 17.35
CA GLN A 20 4.41 6.07 17.23
C GLN A 20 4.45 4.54 17.37
N ARG A 21 3.71 3.95 18.31
CA ARG A 21 3.65 2.49 18.51
C ARG A 21 2.99 1.80 17.30
N ILE A 22 1.91 2.38 16.77
CA ILE A 22 1.24 1.85 15.60
C ILE A 22 2.18 1.88 14.39
N MET A 23 2.88 2.99 14.15
CA MET A 23 3.84 3.10 13.05
C MET A 23 5.02 2.15 13.23
N LEU A 24 5.49 1.95 14.47
CA LEU A 24 6.51 0.97 14.77
C LEU A 24 6.04 -0.47 14.45
N ASP A 25 4.81 -0.83 14.83
CA ASP A 25 4.23 -2.14 14.51
C ASP A 25 4.15 -2.35 12.98
N VAL A 26 3.83 -1.31 12.21
CA VAL A 26 3.85 -1.38 10.73
C VAL A 26 5.28 -1.60 10.21
N ILE A 27 6.28 -0.88 10.72
CA ILE A 27 7.68 -1.08 10.33
C ILE A 27 8.12 -2.51 10.64
N LEU A 28 7.82 -3.02 11.84
CA LEU A 28 8.17 -4.39 12.25
C LEU A 28 7.50 -5.43 11.35
N SER A 29 6.25 -5.20 10.93
CA SER A 29 5.53 -6.10 10.04
C SER A 29 6.06 -6.11 8.59
N LEU A 30 6.76 -5.05 8.16
CA LEU A 30 7.42 -4.95 6.86
C LEU A 30 8.85 -5.55 6.87
N LEU A 31 9.43 -5.80 8.05
CA LEU A 31 10.78 -6.38 8.14
C LEU A 31 10.91 -7.73 7.42
N PRO A 32 9.98 -8.70 7.56
CA PRO A 32 10.07 -9.95 6.82
C PRO A 32 10.15 -9.75 5.30
N ALA A 33 9.34 -8.82 4.75
CA ALA A 33 9.39 -8.49 3.33
C ALA A 33 10.72 -7.82 2.93
N THR A 34 11.24 -6.93 3.77
CA THR A 34 12.55 -6.29 3.56
C THR A 34 13.69 -7.30 3.58
N VAL A 35 13.68 -8.25 4.53
CA VAL A 35 14.68 -9.32 4.60
C VAL A 35 14.58 -10.23 3.38
N ALA A 36 13.36 -10.66 3.01
CA ALA A 36 13.14 -11.47 1.81
C ALA A 36 13.66 -10.75 0.54
N ALA A 37 13.42 -9.46 0.42
CA ALA A 37 13.91 -8.65 -0.68
C ALA A 37 15.44 -8.67 -0.78
N VAL A 38 16.15 -8.53 0.35
CA VAL A 38 17.61 -8.59 0.38
C VAL A 38 18.13 -9.99 0.05
N LEU A 39 17.45 -11.04 0.47
CA LEU A 39 17.83 -12.42 0.14
C LEU A 39 17.64 -12.72 -1.35
N ILE A 40 16.55 -12.23 -1.97
CA ILE A 40 16.20 -12.50 -3.37
C ILE A 40 17.02 -11.63 -4.33
N PHE A 41 17.07 -10.32 -4.12
CA PHE A 41 17.72 -9.34 -5.02
C PHE A 41 19.15 -8.96 -4.58
N GLY A 42 19.57 -9.42 -3.40
CA GLY A 42 20.88 -9.05 -2.83
C GLY A 42 20.92 -7.62 -2.30
N ALA A 43 22.15 -7.11 -2.10
CA ALA A 43 22.38 -5.77 -1.53
C ALA A 43 21.79 -4.63 -2.40
N LYS A 44 21.57 -4.86 -3.69
CA LYS A 44 20.95 -3.88 -4.59
C LYS A 44 19.53 -3.48 -4.13
N ALA A 45 18.80 -4.37 -3.46
CA ALA A 45 17.49 -4.09 -2.90
C ALA A 45 17.50 -2.98 -1.84
N LEU A 46 18.62 -2.80 -1.14
CA LEU A 46 18.75 -1.75 -0.13
C LEU A 46 18.80 -0.34 -0.73
N MET A 47 19.21 -0.19 -1.98
CA MET A 47 19.31 1.12 -2.64
C MET A 47 17.96 1.87 -2.66
N PRO A 48 16.88 1.34 -3.29
CA PRO A 48 15.60 2.04 -3.30
C PRO A 48 15.00 2.17 -1.90
N ILE A 49 15.17 1.18 -1.01
CA ILE A 49 14.61 1.22 0.34
C ILE A 49 15.26 2.33 1.16
N LEU A 50 16.59 2.34 1.26
CA LEU A 50 17.29 3.32 2.09
C LEU A 50 17.20 4.74 1.50
N SER A 51 17.31 4.89 0.18
CA SER A 51 17.17 6.20 -0.46
C SER A 51 15.79 6.81 -0.24
N CYS A 52 14.72 6.01 -0.35
CA CYS A 52 13.36 6.47 -0.09
C CYS A 52 13.14 6.83 1.39
N VAL A 53 13.61 6.00 2.33
CA VAL A 53 13.45 6.27 3.76
C VAL A 53 14.22 7.53 4.16
N ILE A 54 15.49 7.65 3.78
CA ILE A 54 16.31 8.81 4.11
C ILE A 54 15.71 10.09 3.51
N ALA A 55 15.34 10.04 2.22
CA ALA A 55 14.74 11.19 1.54
C ALA A 55 13.40 11.60 2.19
N ALA A 56 12.55 10.64 2.58
CA ALA A 56 11.28 10.92 3.25
C ALA A 56 11.48 11.61 4.61
N VAL A 57 12.39 11.10 5.44
CA VAL A 57 12.69 11.67 6.76
C VAL A 57 13.31 13.06 6.63
N VAL A 58 14.28 13.23 5.73
CA VAL A 58 14.94 14.54 5.49
C VAL A 58 13.92 15.55 4.95
N SER A 59 13.06 15.15 4.03
CA SER A 59 12.03 16.04 3.45
C SER A 59 11.03 16.52 4.51
N GLU A 60 10.57 15.63 5.41
CA GLU A 60 9.67 16.02 6.51
C GLU A 60 10.36 16.97 7.48
N PHE A 61 11.61 16.65 7.86
CA PHE A 61 12.39 17.50 8.73
C PHE A 61 12.58 18.90 8.14
N LEU A 62 13.05 19.00 6.90
CA LEU A 62 13.28 20.28 6.22
C LEU A 62 11.99 21.07 6.04
N PHE A 63 10.89 20.42 5.65
CA PHE A 63 9.60 21.09 5.51
C PHE A 63 9.16 21.72 6.82
N ASN A 64 9.24 20.97 7.95
CA ASN A 64 8.85 21.48 9.26
C ASN A 64 9.75 22.65 9.73
N VAL A 65 11.05 22.59 9.43
CA VAL A 65 11.98 23.70 9.72
C VAL A 65 11.62 24.95 8.91
N ILE A 66 11.44 24.80 7.60
CA ILE A 66 11.13 25.92 6.69
C ILE A 66 9.77 26.57 7.03
N THR A 67 8.79 25.76 7.37
CA THR A 67 7.44 26.24 7.70
C THR A 67 7.25 26.59 9.18
N HIS A 68 8.32 26.53 9.99
CA HIS A 68 8.29 26.79 11.43
C HIS A 68 7.24 25.96 12.19
N ARG A 69 6.96 24.74 11.73
CA ARG A 69 6.06 23.79 12.39
C ARG A 69 6.81 22.96 13.45
N LYS A 70 6.04 22.39 14.39
CA LYS A 70 6.59 21.42 15.36
C LYS A 70 7.09 20.19 14.61
N GLN A 71 8.26 19.68 15.01
CA GLN A 71 8.83 18.49 14.40
C GLN A 71 7.95 17.26 14.64
N SER A 72 7.57 16.59 13.54
CA SER A 72 6.74 15.38 13.52
C SER A 72 7.51 14.10 13.19
N VAL A 73 8.81 14.20 12.87
CA VAL A 73 9.65 13.06 12.45
C VAL A 73 9.62 11.91 13.49
N GLY A 74 9.41 12.25 14.78
CA GLY A 74 9.33 11.27 15.86
C GLY A 74 8.10 10.36 15.83
N ASP A 75 7.09 10.65 14.99
CA ASP A 75 5.92 9.79 14.81
C ASP A 75 6.17 8.56 13.94
N LEU A 76 7.34 8.45 13.30
CA LEU A 76 7.80 7.38 12.40
C LEU A 76 7.01 7.24 11.08
N SER A 77 6.04 8.09 10.81
CA SER A 77 5.20 7.98 9.63
C SER A 77 5.96 8.25 8.32
N ALA A 78 6.98 9.13 8.34
CA ALA A 78 7.87 9.33 7.18
C ALA A 78 8.67 8.06 6.86
N ILE A 79 9.12 7.35 7.89
CA ILE A 79 9.84 6.08 7.71
C ILE A 79 8.92 5.04 7.08
N VAL A 80 7.67 4.92 7.55
CA VAL A 80 6.67 4.01 6.95
C VAL A 80 6.41 4.36 5.49
N THR A 81 6.21 5.65 5.19
CA THR A 81 5.97 6.12 3.80
C THR A 81 7.17 5.81 2.90
N GLY A 82 8.38 6.14 3.34
CA GLY A 82 9.60 5.85 2.59
C GLY A 82 9.86 4.36 2.40
N LEU A 83 9.60 3.54 3.43
CA LEU A 83 9.75 2.09 3.37
C LEU A 83 8.75 1.47 2.39
N LEU A 84 7.47 1.85 2.47
CA LEU A 84 6.44 1.38 1.55
C LEU A 84 6.73 1.79 0.10
N LEU A 85 7.18 3.03 -0.13
CA LEU A 85 7.56 3.48 -1.47
C LEU A 85 8.78 2.70 -1.97
N GLY A 86 9.84 2.56 -1.17
CA GLY A 86 11.04 1.82 -1.56
C GLY A 86 10.79 0.34 -1.86
N LEU A 87 9.89 -0.31 -1.11
CA LEU A 87 9.46 -1.69 -1.37
C LEU A 87 8.63 -1.82 -2.66
N ASN A 88 7.96 -0.76 -3.08
CA ASN A 88 7.20 -0.72 -4.34
C ASN A 88 8.05 -0.40 -5.58
N LEU A 89 9.30 -0.04 -5.41
CA LEU A 89 10.19 0.27 -6.53
C LEU A 89 11.04 -0.94 -6.92
N SER A 90 11.54 -0.93 -8.15
CA SER A 90 12.50 -1.91 -8.65
C SER A 90 13.93 -1.52 -8.26
N THR A 91 14.85 -2.49 -8.20
CA THR A 91 16.29 -2.21 -8.00
C THR A 91 16.93 -1.44 -9.15
N ASN A 92 16.27 -1.37 -10.31
CA ASN A 92 16.75 -0.68 -11.50
C ASN A 92 16.47 0.83 -11.47
N VAL A 93 15.59 1.27 -10.57
CA VAL A 93 15.22 2.68 -10.44
C VAL A 93 16.40 3.49 -9.89
N PRO A 94 16.85 4.55 -10.57
CA PRO A 94 17.96 5.36 -10.12
C PRO A 94 17.60 6.13 -8.83
N VAL A 95 18.62 6.37 -7.99
CA VAL A 95 18.45 7.00 -6.67
C VAL A 95 17.73 8.35 -6.73
N TRP A 96 17.98 9.15 -7.76
CA TRP A 96 17.34 10.47 -7.88
C TRP A 96 15.82 10.38 -8.07
N GLN A 97 15.32 9.35 -8.77
CA GLN A 97 13.87 9.12 -8.88
C GLN A 97 13.27 8.67 -7.54
N CYS A 98 13.97 7.82 -6.78
CA CYS A 98 13.58 7.43 -5.44
C CYS A 98 13.46 8.65 -4.51
N VAL A 99 14.43 9.55 -4.58
CA VAL A 99 14.43 10.83 -3.82
C VAL A 99 13.27 11.70 -4.26
N LEU A 100 13.09 11.89 -5.57
CA LEU A 100 11.99 12.71 -6.12
C LEU A 100 10.62 12.21 -5.68
N GLY A 101 10.38 10.88 -5.77
CA GLY A 101 9.15 10.27 -5.31
C GLY A 101 8.91 10.45 -3.83
N SER A 102 9.95 10.31 -3.00
CA SER A 102 9.85 10.49 -1.56
C SER A 102 9.57 11.94 -1.17
N VAL A 103 10.24 12.90 -1.81
CA VAL A 103 9.96 14.34 -1.64
C VAL A 103 8.50 14.63 -2.01
N PHE A 104 8.03 14.12 -3.15
CA PHE A 104 6.65 14.28 -3.59
C PHE A 104 5.66 13.68 -2.57
N ALA A 105 5.88 12.45 -2.11
CA ALA A 105 5.05 11.79 -1.10
C ALA A 105 4.90 12.61 0.18
N ILE A 106 6.04 13.09 0.70
CA ILE A 106 6.06 13.77 2.00
C ILE A 106 5.66 15.22 1.89
N VAL A 107 6.26 15.98 0.97
CA VAL A 107 5.99 17.42 0.88
C VAL A 107 4.60 17.66 0.30
N VAL A 108 4.32 17.10 -0.89
CA VAL A 108 3.09 17.42 -1.63
C VAL A 108 1.89 16.70 -1.03
N VAL A 109 1.97 15.38 -0.81
CA VAL A 109 0.78 14.60 -0.42
C VAL A 109 0.50 14.65 1.08
N LYS A 110 1.55 14.70 1.93
CA LYS A 110 1.40 14.67 3.38
C LYS A 110 1.46 16.07 4.00
N CYS A 111 2.57 16.79 3.85
CA CYS A 111 2.85 17.99 4.64
C CYS A 111 2.03 19.22 4.19
N LEU A 112 1.81 19.43 2.88
CA LEU A 112 1.01 20.54 2.38
C LEU A 112 -0.46 20.45 2.80
N PHE A 113 -1.00 19.23 2.96
CA PHE A 113 -2.38 19.02 3.43
C PHE A 113 -2.54 19.09 4.95
N GLY A 114 -1.45 19.25 5.72
CA GLY A 114 -1.53 19.43 7.17
C GLY A 114 -0.75 18.40 7.98
N GLY A 115 -0.11 17.44 7.36
CA GLY A 115 0.67 16.38 8.02
C GLY A 115 -0.11 15.08 8.20
N LEU A 116 0.33 14.27 9.16
CA LEU A 116 -0.30 12.98 9.44
C LEU A 116 -1.78 13.17 9.79
N GLY A 117 -2.64 12.41 9.14
CA GLY A 117 -4.06 12.46 9.41
C GLY A 117 -4.87 13.43 8.53
N HIS A 118 -4.24 14.20 7.64
CA HIS A 118 -4.91 15.17 6.77
C HIS A 118 -4.71 14.90 5.27
N ASN A 119 -3.94 13.88 4.92
CA ASN A 119 -3.70 13.51 3.53
C ASN A 119 -4.97 12.94 2.85
N PHE A 120 -5.22 13.38 1.62
CA PHE A 120 -6.38 12.96 0.82
C PHE A 120 -6.24 11.54 0.23
N ALA A 121 -5.01 11.05 0.10
CA ALA A 121 -4.67 9.73 -0.41
C ALA A 121 -3.42 9.21 0.29
N ASN A 122 -3.15 7.92 0.18
CA ASN A 122 -1.94 7.31 0.72
C ASN A 122 -0.69 7.89 0.05
N PRO A 123 0.25 8.51 0.81
CA PRO A 123 1.39 9.21 0.22
C PRO A 123 2.31 8.30 -0.59
N ALA A 124 2.56 7.07 -0.13
CA ALA A 124 3.43 6.13 -0.84
C ALA A 124 2.82 5.69 -2.18
N ILE A 125 1.49 5.42 -2.21
CA ILE A 125 0.77 5.06 -3.43
C ILE A 125 0.76 6.22 -4.42
N THR A 126 0.44 7.42 -3.94
CA THR A 126 0.38 8.61 -4.80
C THR A 126 1.73 8.91 -5.44
N ALA A 127 2.82 8.76 -4.67
CA ALA A 127 4.17 8.92 -5.20
C ALA A 127 4.55 7.80 -6.19
N ARG A 128 4.14 6.55 -5.92
CA ARG A 128 4.36 5.47 -6.87
C ARG A 128 3.65 5.73 -8.20
N VAL A 129 2.38 6.14 -8.16
CA VAL A 129 1.62 6.48 -9.37
C VAL A 129 2.27 7.66 -10.11
N PHE A 130 2.70 8.69 -9.38
CA PHE A 130 3.43 9.81 -9.96
C PHE A 130 4.71 9.36 -10.68
N LEU A 131 5.52 8.52 -10.04
CA LEU A 131 6.73 7.98 -10.65
C LEU A 131 6.43 7.07 -11.84
N LEU A 132 5.42 6.21 -11.74
CA LEU A 132 5.02 5.29 -12.80
C LEU A 132 4.58 6.01 -14.09
N VAL A 133 3.85 7.10 -13.94
CA VAL A 133 3.39 7.92 -15.07
C VAL A 133 4.52 8.78 -15.64
N SER A 134 5.46 9.23 -14.78
CA SER A 134 6.54 10.13 -15.20
C SER A 134 7.75 9.40 -15.79
N PHE A 135 8.02 8.17 -15.38
CA PHE A 135 9.25 7.45 -15.71
C PHE A 135 8.96 5.98 -16.08
N ALA A 136 9.25 5.61 -17.32
CA ALA A 136 9.03 4.24 -17.82
C ALA A 136 9.84 3.17 -17.05
N GLU A 137 11.02 3.54 -16.53
CA GLU A 137 11.91 2.65 -15.77
C GLU A 137 11.27 2.11 -14.48
N VAL A 138 10.30 2.84 -13.92
CA VAL A 138 9.59 2.45 -12.70
C VAL A 138 8.62 1.30 -12.93
N ALA A 139 8.13 1.13 -14.16
CA ALA A 139 7.25 0.04 -14.54
C ALA A 139 7.98 -1.31 -14.65
N GLY A 140 9.31 -1.30 -14.89
CA GLY A 140 10.11 -2.50 -15.06
C GLY A 140 10.35 -3.27 -13.75
N GLY A 141 10.35 -4.60 -13.84
CA GLY A 141 10.71 -5.49 -12.72
C GLY A 141 12.22 -5.62 -12.53
N ALA A 142 12.65 -5.92 -11.31
CA ALA A 142 14.01 -6.34 -11.01
C ALA A 142 14.13 -7.86 -11.19
N LEU A 143 15.27 -8.35 -11.68
CA LEU A 143 15.56 -9.76 -11.75
C LEU A 143 16.18 -10.27 -10.43
N PRO A 144 15.84 -11.49 -9.96
CA PRO A 144 16.42 -12.08 -8.79
C PRO A 144 17.93 -12.36 -8.99
N LYS A 145 18.67 -12.46 -7.89
CA LYS A 145 20.10 -12.73 -7.90
C LYS A 145 20.39 -14.09 -8.52
N GLY A 146 21.27 -14.12 -9.55
CA GLY A 146 21.68 -15.35 -10.24
C GLY A 146 20.75 -15.79 -11.38
N ALA A 147 19.78 -14.97 -11.77
CA ALA A 147 19.05 -15.20 -13.02
C ALA A 147 19.97 -14.95 -14.22
N ASP A 148 20.04 -15.91 -15.13
CA ASP A 148 20.80 -15.75 -16.37
C ASP A 148 20.09 -14.71 -17.25
N VAL A 149 20.79 -13.62 -17.51
CA VAL A 149 20.29 -12.44 -18.23
C VAL A 149 19.88 -12.78 -19.68
N GLU A 150 20.41 -13.89 -20.24
CA GLU A 150 20.12 -14.30 -21.61
C GLU A 150 18.82 -15.07 -21.80
N LEU A 151 18.26 -15.65 -20.72
CA LEU A 151 17.09 -16.55 -20.80
C LEU A 151 15.81 -15.98 -20.17
N VAL A 152 15.92 -14.96 -19.36
CA VAL A 152 14.76 -14.35 -18.70
C VAL A 152 14.61 -12.94 -19.24
N SER A 153 13.62 -12.71 -20.09
CA SER A 153 13.21 -11.35 -20.42
C SER A 153 12.96 -10.60 -19.11
N SER A 154 13.30 -9.34 -19.03
CA SER A 154 13.02 -8.48 -17.86
C SER A 154 11.52 -8.31 -17.59
N ALA A 155 10.67 -9.05 -18.31
CA ALA A 155 9.23 -9.04 -18.18
C ALA A 155 8.82 -9.58 -16.81
N THR A 156 7.97 -8.84 -16.13
CA THR A 156 7.36 -9.29 -14.87
C THR A 156 6.39 -10.45 -15.15
N PRO A 157 6.12 -11.35 -14.17
CA PRO A 157 5.10 -12.39 -14.35
C PRO A 157 3.73 -11.83 -14.79
N LEU A 158 3.43 -10.59 -14.40
CA LEU A 158 2.21 -9.92 -14.81
C LEU A 158 2.20 -9.55 -16.30
N GLU A 159 3.34 -9.12 -16.83
CA GLU A 159 3.49 -8.88 -18.29
C GLU A 159 3.46 -10.19 -19.09
N LEU A 160 4.04 -11.28 -18.55
CA LEU A 160 3.96 -12.61 -19.18
C LEU A 160 2.51 -13.10 -19.23
N LEU A 161 1.74 -12.90 -18.17
CA LEU A 161 0.31 -13.26 -18.13
C LEU A 161 -0.51 -12.43 -19.12
N SER A 162 -0.28 -11.12 -19.21
CA SER A 162 -1.02 -10.24 -20.13
C SER A 162 -0.71 -10.48 -21.59
N THR A 163 0.50 -10.95 -21.91
CA THR A 163 0.93 -11.28 -23.28
C THR A 163 0.68 -12.73 -23.67
N GLY A 164 0.27 -13.58 -22.70
CA GLY A 164 0.12 -15.02 -22.93
C GLY A 164 1.43 -15.74 -23.25
N ALA A 165 2.58 -15.18 -22.86
CA ALA A 165 3.89 -15.73 -23.15
C ALA A 165 4.18 -16.98 -22.30
N GLU A 166 4.90 -17.95 -22.85
CA GLU A 166 5.40 -19.12 -22.13
C GLU A 166 6.54 -18.72 -21.22
N GLY A 167 6.70 -19.44 -20.09
CA GLY A 167 7.82 -19.23 -19.15
C GLY A 167 7.42 -18.66 -17.80
N LEU A 168 6.16 -18.82 -17.39
CA LEU A 168 5.72 -18.46 -16.04
C LEU A 168 6.48 -19.28 -14.99
N PRO A 169 6.99 -18.65 -13.89
CA PRO A 169 7.57 -19.35 -12.75
C PRO A 169 6.56 -20.32 -12.13
N SER A 170 7.04 -21.35 -11.42
CA SER A 170 6.14 -22.23 -10.69
C SER A 170 5.33 -21.47 -9.63
N LEU A 171 4.16 -21.98 -9.24
CA LEU A 171 3.36 -21.37 -8.16
C LEU A 171 4.14 -21.26 -6.84
N MET A 172 5.05 -22.22 -6.59
CA MET A 172 5.90 -22.19 -5.40
C MET A 172 6.95 -21.08 -5.48
N ASP A 173 7.55 -20.85 -6.66
CA ASP A 173 8.48 -19.75 -6.88
C ASP A 173 7.78 -18.40 -6.77
N MET A 174 6.54 -18.32 -7.27
CA MET A 174 5.68 -17.13 -7.09
C MET A 174 5.39 -16.86 -5.62
N PHE A 175 5.13 -17.88 -4.81
CA PHE A 175 4.85 -17.76 -3.39
C PHE A 175 6.08 -17.39 -2.56
N LEU A 176 7.22 -18.00 -2.85
CA LEU A 176 8.50 -17.73 -2.19
C LEU A 176 9.20 -16.47 -2.70
N GLY A 177 8.82 -15.99 -3.89
CA GLY A 177 9.31 -14.73 -4.45
C GLY A 177 10.52 -14.86 -5.37
N VAL A 178 10.87 -16.07 -5.84
CA VAL A 178 11.96 -16.29 -6.80
C VAL A 178 11.47 -15.90 -8.20
N ARG A 179 11.21 -14.61 -8.40
CA ARG A 179 10.66 -14.04 -9.63
C ARG A 179 11.06 -12.58 -9.82
N GLY A 180 10.91 -12.06 -11.02
CA GLY A 180 11.06 -10.63 -11.28
C GLY A 180 9.89 -9.82 -10.72
N GLY A 181 10.17 -8.58 -10.31
CA GLY A 181 9.13 -7.68 -9.78
C GLY A 181 9.73 -6.51 -9.00
N ALA A 182 8.88 -5.73 -8.32
CA ALA A 182 9.35 -4.74 -7.37
C ALA A 182 9.91 -5.40 -6.10
N VAL A 183 10.77 -4.68 -5.41
CA VAL A 183 11.62 -5.21 -4.33
C VAL A 183 10.81 -5.89 -3.22
N GLY A 184 9.69 -5.34 -2.81
CA GLY A 184 8.91 -5.82 -1.65
C GLY A 184 7.65 -6.60 -2.02
N GLU A 185 7.33 -6.79 -3.29
CA GLU A 185 6.09 -7.46 -3.71
C GLU A 185 6.27 -8.94 -4.08
N THR A 186 7.50 -9.38 -4.27
CA THR A 186 7.79 -10.70 -4.83
C THR A 186 7.48 -11.83 -3.87
N CYS A 187 7.85 -11.72 -2.59
CA CYS A 187 7.67 -12.78 -1.59
C CYS A 187 6.31 -12.66 -0.88
N VAL A 188 5.31 -13.40 -1.38
CA VAL A 188 3.97 -13.44 -0.79
C VAL A 188 4.00 -13.98 0.65
N LEU A 189 4.82 -15.01 0.93
CA LEU A 189 4.97 -15.57 2.28
C LEU A 189 5.40 -14.51 3.31
N ALA A 190 6.38 -13.69 2.97
CA ALA A 190 6.86 -12.64 3.88
C ALA A 190 5.80 -11.57 4.16
N LEU A 191 5.00 -11.20 3.15
CA LEU A 191 3.87 -10.28 3.30
C LEU A 191 2.75 -10.88 4.17
N LEU A 192 2.47 -12.18 4.04
CA LEU A 192 1.49 -12.88 4.88
C LEU A 192 1.95 -12.98 6.34
N ILE A 193 3.25 -13.15 6.61
CA ILE A 193 3.81 -13.10 7.96
C ILE A 193 3.58 -11.71 8.56
N GLY A 194 3.87 -10.64 7.80
CA GLY A 194 3.59 -9.27 8.21
C GLY A 194 2.09 -9.02 8.47
N PHE A 195 1.23 -9.55 7.62
CA PHE A 195 -0.23 -9.49 7.78
C PHE A 195 -0.69 -10.16 9.07
N ALA A 196 -0.22 -11.38 9.34
CA ALA A 196 -0.54 -12.11 10.57
C ALA A 196 -0.10 -11.32 11.81
N TYR A 197 1.09 -10.72 11.79
CA TYR A 197 1.57 -9.86 12.88
C TYR A 197 0.63 -8.67 13.13
N LEU A 198 0.23 -7.94 12.09
CA LEU A 198 -0.67 -6.79 12.21
C LEU A 198 -2.07 -7.17 12.71
N LEU A 199 -2.58 -8.36 12.34
CA LEU A 199 -3.84 -8.90 12.85
C LEU A 199 -3.75 -9.25 14.34
N ILE A 200 -2.69 -9.92 14.77
CA ILE A 200 -2.44 -10.29 16.18
C ILE A 200 -2.33 -9.02 17.03
N ARG A 201 -1.62 -8.02 16.55
CA ARG A 201 -1.47 -6.71 17.19
C ARG A 201 -2.75 -5.85 17.12
N ARG A 202 -3.77 -6.28 16.36
CA ARG A 202 -5.03 -5.55 16.10
C ARG A 202 -4.81 -4.15 15.51
N VAL A 203 -3.71 -3.99 14.76
CA VAL A 203 -3.40 -2.75 14.05
C VAL A 203 -4.32 -2.59 12.85
N ILE A 204 -4.57 -3.66 12.11
CA ILE A 204 -5.48 -3.65 10.96
C ILE A 204 -6.63 -4.64 11.14
N ARG A 205 -7.69 -4.43 10.36
CA ARG A 205 -8.81 -5.36 10.28
C ARG A 205 -8.69 -6.20 9.01
N TRP A 206 -9.04 -7.49 9.09
CA TRP A 206 -8.93 -8.47 8.02
C TRP A 206 -9.82 -8.17 6.80
N GLN A 207 -10.90 -7.38 6.96
CA GLN A 207 -11.92 -7.16 5.93
C GLN A 207 -11.32 -6.58 4.63
N VAL A 208 -10.51 -5.53 4.73
CA VAL A 208 -9.95 -4.87 3.54
C VAL A 208 -9.04 -5.79 2.74
N PRO A 209 -7.99 -6.41 3.32
CA PRO A 209 -7.10 -7.29 2.56
C PRO A 209 -7.80 -8.50 1.97
N VAL A 210 -8.65 -9.17 2.76
CA VAL A 210 -9.31 -10.41 2.32
C VAL A 210 -10.34 -10.13 1.24
N VAL A 211 -11.15 -9.07 1.38
CA VAL A 211 -12.14 -8.72 0.37
C VAL A 211 -11.48 -8.23 -0.91
N PHE A 212 -10.41 -7.44 -0.82
CA PHE A 212 -9.69 -6.95 -2.00
C PHE A 212 -9.05 -8.11 -2.77
N ILE A 213 -8.22 -8.93 -2.12
CA ILE A 213 -7.58 -10.08 -2.78
C ILE A 213 -8.62 -11.09 -3.28
N GLY A 214 -9.66 -11.36 -2.47
CA GLY A 214 -10.73 -12.28 -2.83
C GLY A 214 -11.56 -11.81 -4.03
N SER A 215 -11.84 -10.51 -4.14
CA SER A 215 -12.58 -9.96 -5.29
C SER A 215 -11.77 -10.06 -6.59
N VAL A 216 -10.46 -9.79 -6.56
CA VAL A 216 -9.59 -9.98 -7.72
C VAL A 216 -9.55 -11.45 -8.13
N PHE A 217 -9.38 -12.37 -7.14
CA PHE A 217 -9.39 -13.80 -7.41
C PHE A 217 -10.69 -14.27 -8.08
N VAL A 218 -11.84 -13.88 -7.54
CA VAL A 218 -13.16 -14.28 -8.07
C VAL A 218 -13.36 -13.72 -9.48
N LEU A 219 -12.98 -12.47 -9.74
CA LEU A 219 -13.12 -11.87 -11.07
C LEU A 219 -12.26 -12.59 -12.11
N TYR A 220 -11.00 -12.92 -11.79
CA TYR A 220 -10.15 -13.72 -12.68
C TYR A 220 -10.63 -15.15 -12.83
N LEU A 221 -11.15 -15.77 -11.78
CA LEU A 221 -11.75 -17.10 -11.87
C LEU A 221 -12.95 -17.12 -12.84
N VAL A 222 -13.80 -16.11 -12.77
CA VAL A 222 -14.96 -15.99 -13.68
C VAL A 222 -14.52 -15.67 -15.11
N ALA A 223 -13.53 -14.80 -15.29
CA ALA A 223 -13.06 -14.37 -16.60
C ALA A 223 -12.30 -15.48 -17.36
N THR A 224 -11.44 -16.24 -16.65
CA THR A 224 -10.56 -17.25 -17.29
C THR A 224 -11.08 -18.68 -17.16
N GLY A 225 -12.01 -18.93 -16.24
CA GLY A 225 -12.51 -20.29 -15.93
C GLY A 225 -11.45 -21.20 -15.26
N SER A 226 -10.25 -20.66 -14.95
CA SER A 226 -9.13 -21.41 -14.40
C SER A 226 -8.71 -20.87 -13.02
N ALA A 227 -8.81 -21.72 -11.99
CA ALA A 227 -8.36 -21.37 -10.65
C ALA A 227 -6.83 -21.17 -10.59
N VAL A 228 -6.08 -21.89 -11.42
CA VAL A 228 -4.63 -21.77 -11.48
C VAL A 228 -4.22 -20.40 -12.03
N THR A 229 -4.83 -19.94 -13.11
CA THR A 229 -4.60 -18.61 -13.67
C THR A 229 -4.96 -17.52 -12.68
N ALA A 230 -6.12 -17.65 -12.01
CA ALA A 230 -6.52 -16.72 -10.97
C ALA A 230 -5.53 -16.65 -9.79
N LEU A 231 -4.91 -17.79 -9.42
CA LEU A 231 -3.85 -17.83 -8.40
C LEU A 231 -2.59 -17.10 -8.87
N TYR A 232 -2.18 -17.29 -10.12
CA TYR A 232 -1.06 -16.53 -10.68
C TYR A 232 -1.32 -15.03 -10.66
N GLU A 233 -2.52 -14.60 -11.05
CA GLU A 233 -2.92 -13.18 -11.09
C GLU A 233 -2.93 -12.51 -9.72
N ILE A 234 -3.40 -13.19 -8.68
CA ILE A 234 -3.35 -12.61 -7.34
C ILE A 234 -1.94 -12.58 -6.76
N MET A 235 -1.09 -13.56 -7.11
CA MET A 235 0.30 -13.58 -6.68
C MET A 235 1.18 -12.63 -7.50
N ALA A 236 0.80 -12.30 -8.74
CA ALA A 236 1.54 -11.40 -9.60
C ALA A 236 1.36 -9.93 -9.20
N GLY A 237 2.42 -9.12 -9.37
CA GLY A 237 2.43 -7.70 -9.04
C GLY A 237 2.24 -7.39 -7.55
N GLY A 238 1.98 -6.15 -7.23
CA GLY A 238 1.92 -5.60 -5.87
C GLY A 238 0.60 -5.81 -5.12
N LEU A 239 -0.26 -6.77 -5.49
CA LEU A 239 -1.58 -6.91 -4.88
C LEU A 239 -1.52 -7.18 -3.37
N PHE A 240 -0.69 -8.11 -2.92
CA PHE A 240 -0.55 -8.41 -1.49
C PHE A 240 0.01 -7.23 -0.70
N LEU A 241 1.06 -6.58 -1.19
CA LEU A 241 1.64 -5.40 -0.54
C LEU A 241 0.63 -4.26 -0.48
N GLY A 242 -0.05 -3.98 -1.59
CA GLY A 242 -1.07 -2.94 -1.69
C GLY A 242 -2.28 -3.21 -0.80
N ALA A 243 -2.84 -4.42 -0.82
CA ALA A 243 -4.03 -4.78 -0.06
C ALA A 243 -3.78 -4.80 1.46
N ILE A 244 -2.61 -5.30 1.90
CA ILE A 244 -2.30 -5.48 3.32
C ILE A 244 -1.83 -4.17 3.97
N PHE A 245 -0.92 -3.43 3.33
CA PHE A 245 -0.22 -2.31 3.96
C PHE A 245 -0.65 -0.93 3.47
N MET A 246 -1.20 -0.84 2.25
CA MET A 246 -1.52 0.46 1.66
C MET A 246 -3.02 0.75 1.63
N ALA A 247 -3.86 -0.23 1.30
CA ALA A 247 -5.32 -0.07 1.31
C ALA A 247 -5.90 -0.06 2.74
N THR A 248 -5.14 -0.50 3.73
CA THR A 248 -5.54 -0.51 5.15
C THR A 248 -5.13 0.75 5.90
N ASP A 249 -4.60 1.76 5.23
CA ASP A 249 -4.24 3.04 5.85
C ASP A 249 -5.48 3.66 6.52
N TYR A 250 -5.33 4.03 7.79
CA TYR A 250 -6.42 4.56 8.62
C TYR A 250 -7.02 5.85 8.08
N GLN A 251 -6.19 6.68 7.45
CA GLN A 251 -6.59 8.01 7.03
C GLN A 251 -7.35 7.98 5.70
N THR A 252 -6.99 7.09 4.82
CA THR A 252 -7.45 7.08 3.43
C THR A 252 -8.45 5.97 3.13
N SER A 253 -8.78 5.14 4.13
CA SER A 253 -9.81 4.11 4.04
C SER A 253 -11.03 4.44 4.93
N PRO A 254 -12.25 4.02 4.57
CA PRO A 254 -13.44 4.23 5.37
C PRO A 254 -13.33 3.65 6.79
N ILE A 255 -13.93 4.32 7.78
CA ILE A 255 -13.91 3.87 9.19
C ILE A 255 -14.88 2.71 9.39
N ASN A 256 -16.07 2.77 8.78
CA ASN A 256 -17.15 1.81 8.94
C ASN A 256 -16.84 0.46 8.28
N THR A 257 -17.24 -0.65 8.91
CA THR A 257 -17.01 -2.00 8.35
C THR A 257 -17.67 -2.18 6.98
N LYS A 258 -18.90 -1.66 6.79
CA LYS A 258 -19.59 -1.69 5.49
C LYS A 258 -18.80 -0.88 4.45
N GLY A 259 -18.36 0.33 4.80
CA GLY A 259 -17.54 1.17 3.95
C GLY A 259 -16.23 0.50 3.54
N LYS A 260 -15.56 -0.20 4.47
CA LYS A 260 -14.34 -0.98 4.18
C LYS A 260 -14.57 -2.08 3.15
N VAL A 261 -15.69 -2.78 3.23
CA VAL A 261 -16.03 -3.84 2.25
C VAL A 261 -16.30 -3.23 0.88
N PHE A 262 -17.09 -2.15 0.78
CA PHE A 262 -17.32 -1.46 -0.50
C PHE A 262 -16.04 -0.88 -1.08
N PHE A 263 -15.20 -0.28 -0.26
CA PHE A 263 -13.89 0.23 -0.66
C PHE A 263 -13.00 -0.89 -1.24
N ALA A 264 -12.89 -2.01 -0.53
CA ALA A 264 -12.08 -3.15 -0.93
C ALA A 264 -12.60 -3.82 -2.21
N LEU A 265 -13.92 -3.97 -2.35
CA LEU A 265 -14.55 -4.46 -3.59
C LEU A 265 -14.27 -3.51 -4.75
N GLY A 266 -14.40 -2.20 -4.56
CA GLY A 266 -14.08 -1.20 -5.57
C GLY A 266 -12.61 -1.26 -5.99
N CYS A 267 -11.67 -1.40 -5.04
CA CYS A 267 -10.26 -1.63 -5.34
C CYS A 267 -10.07 -2.89 -6.20
N GLY A 268 -10.74 -4.00 -5.86
CA GLY A 268 -10.60 -5.25 -6.60
C GLY A 268 -11.15 -5.17 -8.03
N ILE A 269 -12.34 -4.60 -8.21
CA ILE A 269 -12.94 -4.41 -9.52
C ILE A 269 -12.07 -3.50 -10.39
N LEU A 270 -11.62 -2.36 -9.85
CA LEU A 270 -10.76 -1.45 -10.59
C LEU A 270 -9.41 -2.08 -10.94
N THR A 271 -8.82 -2.88 -10.03
CA THR A 271 -7.57 -3.58 -10.31
C THR A 271 -7.74 -4.56 -11.48
N PHE A 272 -8.81 -5.35 -11.47
CA PHE A 272 -9.14 -6.26 -12.58
C PHE A 272 -9.32 -5.51 -13.89
N VAL A 273 -10.14 -4.45 -13.90
CA VAL A 273 -10.40 -3.66 -15.11
C VAL A 273 -9.13 -3.00 -15.65
N ILE A 274 -8.28 -2.45 -14.77
CA ILE A 274 -7.04 -1.80 -15.20
C ILE A 274 -6.07 -2.83 -15.79
N ARG A 275 -5.93 -4.01 -15.18
CA ARG A 275 -5.05 -5.07 -15.67
C ARG A 275 -5.46 -5.62 -17.03
N GLU A 276 -6.77 -5.80 -17.25
CA GLU A 276 -7.30 -6.39 -18.49
C GLU A 276 -7.41 -5.39 -19.66
N TYR A 277 -7.75 -4.14 -19.36
CA TYR A 277 -8.15 -3.18 -20.40
C TYR A 277 -7.23 -1.97 -20.52
N CYS A 278 -6.30 -1.75 -19.58
CA CYS A 278 -5.41 -0.59 -19.64
C CYS A 278 -3.97 -1.00 -19.98
N ALA A 279 -3.20 -0.01 -20.46
CA ALA A 279 -1.79 -0.19 -20.81
C ALA A 279 -0.85 -0.42 -19.61
N TYR A 280 -1.34 -0.23 -18.37
CA TYR A 280 -0.56 -0.40 -17.16
C TYR A 280 -0.88 -1.74 -16.49
N PRO A 281 0.02 -2.73 -16.52
CA PRO A 281 -0.23 -4.04 -15.92
C PRO A 281 -0.41 -4.01 -14.40
N GLU A 282 0.20 -3.04 -13.71
CA GLU A 282 0.10 -2.88 -12.26
C GLU A 282 -1.13 -2.06 -11.82
N GLY A 283 -2.33 -2.51 -12.05
CA GLY A 283 -3.55 -1.78 -11.69
C GLY A 283 -3.75 -1.45 -10.19
N VAL A 284 -3.02 -2.09 -9.28
CA VAL A 284 -3.24 -2.01 -7.82
C VAL A 284 -3.06 -0.59 -7.28
N SER A 285 -1.94 0.07 -7.61
CA SER A 285 -1.65 1.41 -7.11
C SER A 285 -2.65 2.45 -7.60
N LEU A 286 -3.05 2.36 -8.87
CA LEU A 286 -4.07 3.23 -9.47
C LEU A 286 -5.45 2.99 -8.84
N SER A 287 -5.84 1.72 -8.65
CA SER A 287 -7.13 1.38 -8.05
C SER A 287 -7.26 1.89 -6.63
N ILE A 288 -6.22 1.72 -5.80
CA ILE A 288 -6.22 2.22 -4.42
C ILE A 288 -6.26 3.76 -4.42
N LEU A 289 -5.50 4.43 -5.30
CA LEU A 289 -5.51 5.89 -5.39
C LEU A 289 -6.92 6.43 -5.73
N VAL A 290 -7.58 5.87 -6.74
CA VAL A 290 -8.95 6.26 -7.11
C VAL A 290 -9.92 6.02 -5.96
N MET A 291 -9.84 4.85 -5.32
CA MET A 291 -10.72 4.53 -4.20
C MET A 291 -10.44 5.37 -2.95
N ASN A 292 -9.20 5.81 -2.70
CA ASN A 292 -8.88 6.75 -1.64
C ASN A 292 -9.59 8.09 -1.85
N ILE A 293 -9.64 8.59 -3.09
CA ILE A 293 -10.38 9.82 -3.43
C ILE A 293 -11.89 9.63 -3.23
N LEU A 294 -12.42 8.44 -3.48
CA LEU A 294 -13.83 8.12 -3.29
C LEU A 294 -14.18 7.72 -1.85
N ALA A 295 -13.20 7.46 -0.98
CA ALA A 295 -13.42 7.01 0.39
C ALA A 295 -14.36 7.92 1.20
N PRO A 296 -14.27 9.27 1.15
CA PRO A 296 -15.20 10.15 1.87
C PRO A 296 -16.66 10.00 1.39
N MET A 297 -16.89 9.73 0.10
CA MET A 297 -18.24 9.49 -0.43
C MET A 297 -18.78 8.15 0.06
N ILE A 298 -17.95 7.10 0.02
CA ILE A 298 -18.31 5.76 0.52
C ILE A 298 -18.64 5.84 2.01
N GLU A 299 -17.86 6.57 2.78
CA GLU A 299 -18.11 6.76 4.21
C GLU A 299 -19.43 7.45 4.47
N LYS A 300 -19.77 8.52 3.72
CA LYS A 300 -21.05 9.21 3.81
C LYS A 300 -22.23 8.29 3.47
N TRP A 301 -22.12 7.43 2.47
CA TRP A 301 -23.16 6.48 2.08
C TRP A 301 -23.33 5.33 3.06
N THR A 302 -22.28 4.95 3.76
CA THR A 302 -22.27 3.83 4.70
C THR A 302 -22.38 4.29 6.16
N ALA A 303 -22.47 5.59 6.41
CA ALA A 303 -22.60 6.15 7.75
C ALA A 303 -23.84 5.57 8.45
N ALA A 304 -23.64 5.12 9.69
CA ALA A 304 -24.76 4.70 10.54
C ALA A 304 -25.60 5.93 10.94
N THR A 305 -26.92 5.77 10.97
CA THR A 305 -27.79 6.82 11.50
C THR A 305 -27.46 7.06 12.97
N PRO A 306 -27.26 8.32 13.39
CA PRO A 306 -26.99 8.65 14.79
C PRO A 306 -28.10 8.14 15.72
N LEU A 307 -27.71 7.66 16.90
CA LEU A 307 -28.66 7.28 17.95
C LEU A 307 -29.61 8.47 18.27
N GLY A 308 -30.90 8.25 18.17
CA GLY A 308 -31.91 9.28 18.41
C GLY A 308 -32.52 9.95 17.18
N LEU A 309 -31.88 9.82 15.97
CA LEU A 309 -32.48 10.30 14.71
C LEU A 309 -33.21 9.21 13.92
N GLY A 310 -33.12 7.97 14.34
CA GLY A 310 -33.73 6.80 13.72
C GLY A 310 -34.99 6.36 14.45
N GLY A 311 -36.03 7.20 14.48
CA GLY A 311 -37.40 6.73 14.79
C GLY A 311 -37.86 5.82 13.65
N PRO A 312 -38.64 4.74 13.91
CA PRO A 312 -39.19 3.90 12.87
C PRO A 312 -40.01 4.74 11.91
N LYS A 313 -39.65 4.72 10.62
CA LYS A 313 -40.42 5.37 9.54
C LYS A 313 -41.85 4.80 9.40
N ASN A 314 -42.28 3.89 10.26
CA ASN A 314 -43.58 3.22 10.27
C ASN A 314 -44.22 3.26 11.67
N ALA A 315 -44.32 4.41 12.28
CA ALA A 315 -45.35 4.65 13.30
C ALA A 315 -46.45 5.49 12.65
N LYS A 316 -47.31 4.83 11.90
CA LYS A 316 -48.68 5.26 11.62
C LYS A 316 -49.63 4.32 12.33
#